data_f7138d4e7f4e35b5687ebdb7ffe0f34b
#
_entry.id   f7138d4e7f4e35b5687ebdb7ffe0f34b
#
_cell.length_a   1.000
_cell.length_b   1.000
_cell.length_c   1.000
_cell.angle_alpha   90.00
_cell.angle_beta   90.00
_cell.angle_gamma   90.00
#
_symmetry.space_group_name_H-M   'P 1'
#
loop_
_entity.id
_entity.type
_entity.pdbx_description
1 polymer ?
#
loop_
_entity_poly.entity_id
_entity_poly.type
_entity_poly.pdbx_seq_one_letter_code
_entity_poly.pdbx_strand_id
1 'polypeptide(L)'
;GVMAKDLAKQHNVTSVDISQKNLDKLEGINTICADVSNRETLQNLIKYFDLVVGAVPGFMGYKMMKDVIEAGKNIVDISFYSEDPFGLDKLAKEKGVVAVMDCGVAPGMGNIIFGHHDSKMEITDYECLVGGLPEKREWPYEYQAVFSPIDVIEEYIRPARYVQNSHMITKEALSDTELIEFDEIGTLESWNSDGLRSLIKTMAHVPNMIEKTLRYPGCVEYLKVLRASGFFSYDEVEVNGTMIRPVDMTAKLLFPKWEMKKGDKDFTVMRIIMKGKENGKEVSYQYNLLDRFDNDTISMARTTGFTCTAVANLVVNGEYERVGISPPEYLGGHFEFVKNYLEERGVKYKVIKK
;
A
#
# COMPACT_ATOMS: atom_id res chain seq x y z
N GLY A 1 5.70 10.78 -10.40
CA GLY A 1 6.63 10.89 -9.30
C GLY A 1 7.75 9.87 -9.33
N VAL A 2 8.08 9.27 -8.18
CA VAL A 2 9.25 8.39 -8.01
C VAL A 2 9.24 7.20 -8.97
N MET A 3 8.11 6.53 -9.12
CA MET A 3 7.97 5.37 -10.04
C MET A 3 8.29 5.75 -11.49
N ALA A 4 7.74 6.87 -11.97
CA ALA A 4 8.02 7.33 -13.35
C ALA A 4 9.50 7.62 -13.56
N LYS A 5 10.16 8.31 -12.60
CA LYS A 5 11.60 8.59 -12.66
C LYS A 5 12.46 7.32 -12.58
N ASP A 6 12.04 6.34 -11.81
CA ASP A 6 12.79 5.10 -11.67
C ASP A 6 12.68 4.23 -12.92
N LEU A 7 11.48 4.02 -13.43
CA LEU A 7 11.25 3.26 -14.67
C LEU A 7 11.85 3.94 -15.91
N ALA A 8 11.87 5.28 -15.96
CA ALA A 8 12.44 6.02 -17.09
C ALA A 8 13.95 5.82 -17.28
N LYS A 9 14.66 5.22 -16.30
CA LYS A 9 16.07 4.84 -16.43
C LYS A 9 16.27 3.70 -17.44
N GLN A 10 15.25 2.88 -17.68
CA GLN A 10 15.35 1.67 -18.49
C GLN A 10 14.23 1.53 -19.55
N HIS A 11 13.14 2.29 -19.40
CA HIS A 11 11.95 2.18 -20.24
C HIS A 11 11.51 3.54 -20.79
N ASN A 12 10.73 3.51 -21.87
CA ASN A 12 10.05 4.70 -22.38
C ASN A 12 8.76 4.91 -21.57
N VAL A 13 8.79 5.89 -20.67
CA VAL A 13 7.71 6.16 -19.70
C VAL A 13 6.89 7.38 -20.11
N THR A 14 5.58 7.26 -20.03
CA THR A 14 4.65 8.39 -20.10
C THR A 14 3.87 8.47 -18.79
N SER A 15 3.95 9.58 -18.10
CA SER A 15 3.18 9.83 -16.87
C SER A 15 1.88 10.57 -17.21
N VAL A 16 0.78 10.08 -16.66
CA VAL A 16 -0.55 10.67 -16.84
C VAL A 16 -1.09 11.16 -15.50
N ASP A 17 -1.59 12.37 -15.45
CA ASP A 17 -2.24 12.95 -14.26
C ASP A 17 -3.30 13.96 -14.73
N ILE A 18 -4.35 14.16 -13.93
CA ILE A 18 -5.37 15.20 -14.20
C ILE A 18 -4.82 16.61 -13.92
N SER A 19 -3.76 16.72 -13.12
CA SER A 19 -3.13 17.97 -12.71
C SER A 19 -1.87 18.25 -13.51
N GLN A 20 -1.92 19.25 -14.40
CA GLN A 20 -0.74 19.72 -15.11
C GLN A 20 0.39 20.14 -14.14
N LYS A 21 0.06 20.78 -13.01
CA LYS A 21 1.01 21.17 -11.97
C LYS A 21 1.83 19.99 -11.41
N ASN A 22 1.24 18.79 -11.35
CA ASN A 22 1.96 17.58 -10.93
C ASN A 22 2.89 17.06 -12.02
N LEU A 23 2.45 17.16 -13.28
CA LEU A 23 3.23 16.73 -14.44
C LEU A 23 4.45 17.63 -14.68
N ASP A 24 4.33 18.93 -14.46
CA ASP A 24 5.41 19.92 -14.61
C ASP A 24 6.63 19.66 -13.70
N LYS A 25 6.45 18.80 -12.66
CA LYS A 25 7.54 18.35 -11.78
C LYS A 25 8.39 17.20 -12.38
N LEU A 26 7.98 16.67 -13.54
CA LEU A 26 8.59 15.49 -14.16
C LEU A 26 9.46 15.90 -15.36
N GLU A 27 10.66 16.37 -15.07
CA GLU A 27 11.63 16.73 -16.11
C GLU A 27 12.14 15.47 -16.84
N GLY A 28 12.22 15.54 -18.18
CA GLY A 28 12.75 14.49 -19.02
C GLY A 28 11.87 13.24 -19.16
N ILE A 29 10.61 13.28 -18.70
CA ILE A 29 9.63 12.21 -18.83
C ILE A 29 8.47 12.70 -19.68
N ASN A 30 7.97 11.87 -20.60
CA ASN A 30 6.77 12.19 -21.35
C ASN A 30 5.58 12.33 -20.42
N THR A 31 4.76 13.36 -20.64
CA THR A 31 3.60 13.64 -19.78
C THR A 31 2.35 13.89 -20.61
N ILE A 32 1.21 13.43 -20.12
CA ILE A 32 -0.12 13.68 -20.71
C ILE A 32 -1.06 14.12 -19.59
N CYS A 33 -1.63 15.33 -19.73
CA CYS A 33 -2.68 15.78 -18.83
C CYS A 33 -4.03 15.20 -19.29
N ALA A 34 -4.59 14.26 -18.53
CA ALA A 34 -5.84 13.60 -18.88
C ALA A 34 -6.56 13.05 -17.65
N ASP A 35 -7.89 12.98 -17.73
CA ASP A 35 -8.74 12.34 -16.75
C ASP A 35 -8.88 10.84 -17.07
N VAL A 36 -8.18 10.01 -16.30
CA VAL A 36 -8.20 8.53 -16.43
C VAL A 36 -9.43 7.89 -15.75
N SER A 37 -10.30 8.65 -15.09
CA SER A 37 -11.59 8.16 -14.61
C SER A 37 -12.57 7.87 -15.76
N ASN A 38 -12.36 8.53 -16.90
CA ASN A 38 -13.08 8.27 -18.14
C ASN A 38 -12.48 7.07 -18.85
N ARG A 39 -13.28 6.02 -18.99
CA ARG A 39 -12.89 4.72 -19.61
C ARG A 39 -12.35 4.89 -21.03
N GLU A 40 -13.03 5.66 -21.88
CA GLU A 40 -12.64 5.83 -23.29
C GLU A 40 -11.30 6.55 -23.39
N THR A 41 -11.11 7.61 -22.59
CA THR A 41 -9.84 8.32 -22.49
C THR A 41 -8.72 7.39 -22.06
N LEU A 42 -8.92 6.62 -20.98
CA LEU A 42 -7.94 5.66 -20.47
C LEU A 42 -7.57 4.62 -21.54
N GLN A 43 -8.57 3.95 -22.14
CA GLN A 43 -8.33 2.88 -23.12
C GLN A 43 -7.65 3.39 -24.40
N ASN A 44 -7.99 4.59 -24.84
CA ASN A 44 -7.32 5.23 -25.98
C ASN A 44 -5.85 5.57 -25.70
N LEU A 45 -5.55 5.99 -24.47
CA LEU A 45 -4.18 6.28 -24.04
C LEU A 45 -3.33 5.02 -23.98
N ILE A 46 -3.81 3.97 -23.30
CA ILE A 46 -2.98 2.81 -22.95
C ILE A 46 -2.78 1.82 -24.11
N LYS A 47 -3.51 1.96 -25.22
CA LYS A 47 -3.43 1.00 -26.34
C LYS A 47 -2.02 0.82 -26.93
N TYR A 48 -1.16 1.85 -26.81
CA TYR A 48 0.19 1.86 -27.36
C TYR A 48 1.29 1.47 -26.35
N PHE A 49 0.90 1.13 -25.12
CA PHE A 49 1.83 0.76 -24.05
C PHE A 49 1.78 -0.74 -23.78
N ASP A 50 2.91 -1.29 -23.32
CA ASP A 50 3.06 -2.72 -22.99
C ASP A 50 2.56 -3.00 -21.58
N LEU A 51 2.72 -2.04 -20.66
CA LEU A 51 2.36 -2.15 -19.25
C LEU A 51 1.76 -0.84 -18.75
N VAL A 52 0.77 -0.96 -17.88
CA VAL A 52 0.21 0.14 -17.09
C VAL A 52 0.69 0.03 -15.65
N VAL A 53 1.15 1.12 -15.06
CA VAL A 53 1.42 1.23 -13.62
C VAL A 53 0.34 2.10 -13.00
N GLY A 54 -0.50 1.49 -12.17
CA GLY A 54 -1.62 2.15 -11.50
C GLY A 54 -1.21 2.80 -10.19
N ALA A 55 -1.60 4.06 -10.00
CA ALA A 55 -1.33 4.83 -8.78
C ALA A 55 -2.41 5.92 -8.57
N VAL A 56 -3.65 5.57 -8.77
CA VAL A 56 -4.80 6.46 -8.53
C VAL A 56 -5.28 6.31 -7.08
N PRO A 57 -6.06 7.28 -6.55
CA PRO A 57 -6.72 7.12 -5.25
C PRO A 57 -7.56 5.85 -5.18
N GLY A 58 -7.67 5.26 -3.98
CA GLY A 58 -8.30 3.95 -3.77
C GLY A 58 -9.69 3.82 -4.38
N PHE A 59 -10.55 4.84 -4.23
CA PHE A 59 -11.93 4.83 -4.78
C PHE A 59 -12.00 4.71 -6.32
N MET A 60 -10.90 4.93 -7.03
CA MET A 60 -10.80 4.78 -8.48
C MET A 60 -10.12 3.46 -8.90
N GLY A 61 -9.35 2.85 -8.00
CA GLY A 61 -8.41 1.76 -8.31
C GLY A 61 -9.07 0.55 -8.96
N TYR A 62 -10.14 0.03 -8.35
CA TYR A 62 -10.84 -1.16 -8.88
C TYR A 62 -11.40 -0.95 -10.28
N LYS A 63 -12.06 0.21 -10.51
CA LYS A 63 -12.61 0.55 -11.82
C LYS A 63 -11.50 0.70 -12.86
N MET A 64 -10.42 1.41 -12.51
CA MET A 64 -9.28 1.59 -13.40
C MET A 64 -8.64 0.23 -13.76
N MET A 65 -8.38 -0.63 -12.78
CA MET A 65 -7.86 -1.98 -13.03
C MET A 65 -8.75 -2.76 -13.99
N LYS A 66 -10.06 -2.75 -13.77
CA LYS A 66 -11.04 -3.38 -14.67
C LYS A 66 -10.93 -2.84 -16.10
N ASP A 67 -10.92 -1.51 -16.27
CA ASP A 67 -10.87 -0.87 -17.58
C ASP A 67 -9.57 -1.17 -18.33
N VAL A 68 -8.44 -1.30 -17.62
CA VAL A 68 -7.13 -1.71 -18.16
C VAL A 68 -7.15 -3.18 -18.61
N ILE A 69 -7.68 -4.08 -17.76
CA ILE A 69 -7.82 -5.51 -18.08
C ILE A 69 -8.72 -5.70 -19.31
N GLU A 70 -9.85 -5.00 -19.38
CA GLU A 70 -10.77 -5.04 -20.54
C GLU A 70 -10.10 -4.59 -21.84
N ALA A 71 -9.14 -3.66 -21.76
CA ALA A 71 -8.30 -3.25 -22.88
C ALA A 71 -7.18 -4.26 -23.24
N GLY A 72 -7.06 -5.37 -22.50
CA GLY A 72 -6.05 -6.41 -22.74
C GLY A 72 -4.62 -5.97 -22.39
N LYS A 73 -4.46 -5.10 -21.38
CA LYS A 73 -3.15 -4.58 -20.95
C LYS A 73 -2.76 -5.12 -19.59
N ASN A 74 -1.48 -5.51 -19.47
CA ASN A 74 -0.89 -5.85 -18.18
C ASN A 74 -0.87 -4.63 -17.25
N ILE A 75 -1.05 -4.86 -15.96
CA ILE A 75 -1.06 -3.79 -14.95
C ILE A 75 -0.34 -4.23 -13.68
N VAL A 76 0.41 -3.29 -13.08
CA VAL A 76 0.91 -3.36 -11.71
C VAL A 76 0.37 -2.14 -10.96
N ASP A 77 -0.39 -2.37 -9.90
CA ASP A 77 -1.17 -1.33 -9.23
C ASP A 77 -0.87 -1.25 -7.73
N ILE A 78 -0.80 0.00 -7.22
CA ILE A 78 -0.61 0.29 -5.79
C ILE A 78 -1.87 0.88 -5.13
N SER A 79 -2.96 1.02 -5.86
CA SER A 79 -4.18 1.65 -5.33
C SER A 79 -4.83 0.80 -4.24
N PHE A 80 -5.19 1.43 -3.11
CA PHE A 80 -5.75 0.76 -1.94
C PHE A 80 -7.28 0.84 -1.93
N TYR A 81 -7.95 0.06 -2.81
CA TYR A 81 -9.42 0.05 -2.92
C TYR A 81 -10.08 -1.00 -2.02
N SER A 82 -11.38 -0.84 -1.77
CA SER A 82 -12.16 -1.69 -0.83
C SER A 82 -12.68 -2.98 -1.46
N GLU A 83 -12.85 -3.00 -2.77
CA GLU A 83 -13.44 -4.12 -3.49
C GLU A 83 -12.50 -5.35 -3.49
N ASP A 84 -13.08 -6.54 -3.63
CA ASP A 84 -12.31 -7.79 -3.80
C ASP A 84 -11.73 -7.88 -5.22
N PRO A 85 -10.42 -7.74 -5.40
CA PRO A 85 -9.80 -7.77 -6.73
C PRO A 85 -9.94 -9.12 -7.44
N PHE A 86 -10.14 -10.21 -6.70
CA PHE A 86 -10.36 -11.54 -7.29
C PHE A 86 -11.67 -11.63 -8.10
N GLY A 87 -12.60 -10.68 -7.92
CA GLY A 87 -13.75 -10.52 -8.81
C GLY A 87 -13.38 -10.27 -10.28
N LEU A 88 -12.15 -9.79 -10.54
CA LEU A 88 -11.62 -9.54 -11.90
C LEU A 88 -10.79 -10.71 -12.46
N ASP A 89 -10.51 -11.76 -11.67
CA ASP A 89 -9.60 -12.84 -12.08
C ASP A 89 -10.04 -13.58 -13.35
N LYS A 90 -11.33 -13.89 -13.45
CA LYS A 90 -11.89 -14.51 -14.65
C LYS A 90 -11.68 -13.64 -15.88
N LEU A 91 -11.98 -12.34 -15.78
CA LEU A 91 -11.82 -11.39 -16.87
C LEU A 91 -10.34 -11.26 -17.27
N ALA A 92 -9.43 -11.17 -16.31
CA ALA A 92 -7.99 -11.09 -16.57
C ALA A 92 -7.48 -12.35 -17.30
N LYS A 93 -7.93 -13.54 -16.89
CA LYS A 93 -7.62 -14.81 -17.57
C LYS A 93 -8.17 -14.87 -18.98
N GLU A 94 -9.42 -14.45 -19.21
CA GLU A 94 -10.03 -14.40 -20.54
C GLU A 94 -9.30 -13.44 -21.49
N LYS A 95 -8.73 -12.36 -20.94
CA LYS A 95 -7.95 -11.37 -21.69
C LYS A 95 -6.46 -11.71 -21.83
N GLY A 96 -5.98 -12.75 -21.16
CA GLY A 96 -4.55 -13.10 -21.14
C GLY A 96 -3.68 -12.06 -20.43
N VAL A 97 -4.21 -11.37 -19.43
CA VAL A 97 -3.58 -10.23 -18.74
C VAL A 97 -2.95 -10.66 -17.41
N VAL A 98 -1.75 -10.17 -17.14
CA VAL A 98 -1.12 -10.17 -15.83
C VAL A 98 -1.57 -8.91 -15.09
N ALA A 99 -2.28 -9.06 -13.98
CA ALA A 99 -2.78 -7.94 -13.19
C ALA A 99 -2.29 -8.06 -11.73
N VAL A 100 -1.21 -7.39 -11.40
CA VAL A 100 -0.67 -7.34 -10.04
C VAL A 100 -1.35 -6.21 -9.28
N MET A 101 -1.90 -6.54 -8.11
CA MET A 101 -2.60 -5.60 -7.23
C MET A 101 -1.81 -5.37 -5.94
N ASP A 102 -2.16 -4.33 -5.17
CA ASP A 102 -1.62 -4.08 -3.83
C ASP A 102 -0.08 -4.09 -3.77
N CYS A 103 0.59 -3.62 -4.84
CA CYS A 103 2.03 -3.77 -5.03
C CYS A 103 2.84 -2.62 -4.40
N GLY A 104 2.61 -2.32 -3.13
CA GLY A 104 3.29 -1.27 -2.37
C GLY A 104 4.27 -1.79 -1.32
N VAL A 105 4.40 -1.05 -0.21
CA VAL A 105 5.19 -1.49 0.95
C VAL A 105 4.41 -2.46 1.82
N ALA A 106 3.17 -2.10 2.19
CA ALA A 106 2.18 -2.93 2.90
C ALA A 106 0.77 -2.39 2.61
N PRO A 107 -0.04 -3.17 1.92
CA PRO A 107 0.31 -4.45 1.28
C PRO A 107 1.35 -4.29 0.17
N GLY A 108 2.09 -5.37 -0.10
CA GLY A 108 3.11 -5.42 -1.15
C GLY A 108 4.37 -6.17 -0.72
N MET A 109 5.45 -5.47 -0.33
CA MET A 109 6.71 -6.13 0.05
C MET A 109 6.52 -7.11 1.22
N GLY A 110 5.66 -6.79 2.19
CA GLY A 110 5.32 -7.71 3.28
C GLY A 110 4.75 -9.03 2.78
N ASN A 111 3.87 -8.96 1.80
CA ASN A 111 3.26 -10.11 1.16
C ASN A 111 4.28 -10.93 0.34
N ILE A 112 5.19 -10.26 -0.40
CA ILE A 112 6.27 -10.93 -1.15
C ILE A 112 7.18 -11.71 -0.20
N ILE A 113 7.55 -11.11 0.93
CA ILE A 113 8.34 -11.77 1.99
C ILE A 113 7.57 -12.99 2.54
N PHE A 114 6.27 -12.83 2.79
CA PHE A 114 5.43 -13.94 3.26
C PHE A 114 5.42 -15.09 2.25
N GLY A 115 5.09 -14.83 1.00
CA GLY A 115 5.07 -15.84 -0.05
C GLY A 115 6.42 -16.53 -0.27
N HIS A 116 7.54 -15.81 -0.07
CA HIS A 116 8.88 -16.40 -0.10
C HIS A 116 9.08 -17.44 1.00
N HIS A 117 8.65 -17.14 2.23
CA HIS A 117 8.80 -18.07 3.34
C HIS A 117 7.78 -19.19 3.31
N ASP A 118 6.56 -18.94 2.84
CA ASP A 118 5.52 -19.96 2.72
C ASP A 118 5.95 -21.14 1.84
N SER A 119 6.80 -20.89 0.84
CA SER A 119 7.38 -21.95 0.00
C SER A 119 8.49 -22.78 0.69
N LYS A 120 8.96 -22.39 1.89
CA LYS A 120 10.15 -22.95 2.54
C LYS A 120 9.90 -23.48 3.94
N MET A 121 8.84 -23.01 4.61
CA MET A 121 8.53 -23.36 5.99
C MET A 121 7.03 -23.47 6.19
N GLU A 122 6.63 -24.23 7.22
CA GLU A 122 5.26 -24.26 7.72
C GLU A 122 5.05 -23.05 8.64
N ILE A 123 4.38 -21.99 8.13
CA ILE A 123 4.14 -20.77 8.90
C ILE A 123 2.95 -20.96 9.83
N THR A 124 3.12 -20.63 11.11
CA THR A 124 2.04 -20.66 12.12
C THR A 124 1.57 -19.26 12.51
N ASP A 125 2.46 -18.27 12.43
CA ASP A 125 2.18 -16.90 12.84
C ASP A 125 2.80 -15.92 11.87
N TYR A 126 2.02 -14.93 11.46
CA TYR A 126 2.46 -13.77 10.67
C TYR A 126 1.97 -12.48 11.33
N GLU A 127 2.87 -11.59 11.63
CA GLU A 127 2.57 -10.24 12.11
C GLU A 127 3.31 -9.21 11.24
N CYS A 128 2.58 -8.22 10.76
CA CYS A 128 3.15 -7.07 10.05
C CYS A 128 2.78 -5.79 10.79
N LEU A 129 3.79 -5.02 11.16
CA LEU A 129 3.66 -3.69 11.76
C LEU A 129 4.24 -2.69 10.76
N VAL A 130 3.47 -1.69 10.33
CA VAL A 130 3.92 -0.72 9.34
C VAL A 130 3.43 0.68 9.66
N GLY A 131 4.26 1.69 9.39
CA GLY A 131 3.89 3.09 9.53
C GLY A 131 4.74 4.02 8.67
N GLY A 132 4.10 5.03 8.12
CA GLY A 132 4.74 6.19 7.52
C GLY A 132 4.48 7.40 8.39
N LEU A 133 5.54 8.06 8.88
CA LEU A 133 5.44 9.11 9.88
C LEU A 133 6.36 10.29 9.53
N PRO A 134 5.96 11.53 9.87
CA PRO A 134 6.86 12.67 9.76
C PRO A 134 8.00 12.55 10.77
N GLU A 135 9.21 12.99 10.41
CA GLU A 135 10.33 13.10 11.36
C GLU A 135 10.04 14.16 12.43
N LYS A 136 9.35 15.23 12.05
CA LYS A 136 8.96 16.30 12.97
C LYS A 136 7.56 16.05 13.51
N ARG A 137 7.45 15.91 14.84
CA ARG A 137 6.18 15.73 15.53
C ARG A 137 5.54 17.10 15.76
N GLU A 138 4.34 17.34 15.23
CA GLU A 138 3.57 18.57 15.42
C GLU A 138 2.19 18.26 16.02
N TRP A 139 1.93 18.84 17.18
CA TRP A 139 0.63 18.73 17.83
C TRP A 139 -0.51 19.30 16.93
N PRO A 140 -1.71 18.75 16.91
CA PRO A 140 -2.26 17.71 17.82
C PRO A 140 -2.05 16.26 17.34
N TYR A 141 -1.92 16.00 16.04
CA TYR A 141 -1.96 14.63 15.52
C TYR A 141 -0.57 13.99 15.44
N GLU A 142 0.49 14.82 15.43
CA GLU A 142 1.87 14.34 15.20
C GLU A 142 1.96 13.45 13.95
N TYR A 143 1.14 13.77 12.95
CA TYR A 143 0.97 13.02 11.72
C TYR A 143 0.90 13.95 10.51
N GLN A 144 1.52 13.52 9.43
CA GLN A 144 1.37 14.07 8.08
C GLN A 144 1.05 12.92 7.12
N ALA A 145 0.15 13.16 6.17
CA ALA A 145 -0.25 12.16 5.20
C ALA A 145 0.86 11.99 4.16
N VAL A 146 1.48 10.83 4.18
CA VAL A 146 2.57 10.44 3.25
C VAL A 146 2.03 9.81 1.95
N PHE A 147 0.71 9.62 1.87
CA PHE A 147 -0.05 9.15 0.71
C PHE A 147 -1.41 9.85 0.64
N SER A 148 -2.35 9.37 -0.15
CA SER A 148 -3.67 9.98 -0.33
C SER A 148 -4.40 10.19 1.00
N PRO A 149 -4.70 11.44 1.42
CA PRO A 149 -5.31 11.70 2.72
C PRO A 149 -6.71 11.09 2.91
N ILE A 150 -7.46 10.88 1.82
CA ILE A 150 -8.76 10.20 1.91
C ILE A 150 -8.57 8.70 2.22
N ASP A 151 -7.55 8.08 1.64
CA ASP A 151 -7.22 6.69 1.91
C ASP A 151 -6.70 6.52 3.37
N VAL A 152 -6.07 7.55 3.94
CA VAL A 152 -5.72 7.60 5.37
C VAL A 152 -6.98 7.58 6.25
N ILE A 153 -8.04 8.33 5.90
CA ILE A 153 -9.30 8.28 6.63
C ILE A 153 -9.92 6.88 6.56
N GLU A 154 -9.84 6.21 5.41
CA GLU A 154 -10.31 4.83 5.24
C GLU A 154 -9.64 3.86 6.22
N GLU A 155 -8.36 4.02 6.53
CA GLU A 155 -7.69 3.21 7.56
C GLU A 155 -8.32 3.36 8.96
N TYR A 156 -8.95 4.49 9.25
CA TYR A 156 -9.53 4.79 10.58
C TYR A 156 -10.98 4.34 10.74
N ILE A 157 -11.65 3.97 9.65
CA ILE A 157 -13.07 3.58 9.66
C ILE A 157 -13.30 2.16 9.17
N ARG A 158 -12.46 1.65 8.26
CA ARG A 158 -12.62 0.30 7.70
C ARG A 158 -12.39 -0.75 8.78
N PRO A 159 -13.36 -1.67 9.02
CA PRO A 159 -13.16 -2.75 9.98
C PRO A 159 -11.92 -3.58 9.66
N ALA A 160 -11.11 -3.84 10.67
CA ALA A 160 -9.89 -4.61 10.55
C ALA A 160 -10.19 -6.12 10.59
N ARG A 161 -9.76 -6.83 9.57
CA ARG A 161 -9.87 -8.29 9.47
C ARG A 161 -8.51 -8.91 9.75
N TYR A 162 -8.49 -9.93 10.60
CA TYR A 162 -7.30 -10.72 10.87
C TYR A 162 -7.68 -12.19 11.12
N VAL A 163 -6.69 -13.07 11.19
CA VAL A 163 -6.90 -14.51 11.42
C VAL A 163 -6.32 -14.90 12.75
N GLN A 164 -7.11 -15.57 13.59
CA GLN A 164 -6.69 -16.12 14.87
C GLN A 164 -7.23 -17.52 15.04
N ASN A 165 -6.35 -18.48 15.35
CA ASN A 165 -6.68 -19.89 15.47
C ASN A 165 -7.48 -20.41 14.26
N SER A 166 -7.05 -20.06 13.04
CA SER A 166 -7.69 -20.41 11.76
C SER A 166 -9.11 -19.83 11.57
N HIS A 167 -9.51 -18.85 12.36
CA HIS A 167 -10.79 -18.16 12.23
C HIS A 167 -10.57 -16.69 11.86
N MET A 168 -11.33 -16.22 10.89
CA MET A 168 -11.35 -14.78 10.56
C MET A 168 -12.07 -14.02 11.67
N ILE A 169 -11.40 -13.04 12.23
CA ILE A 169 -11.92 -12.09 13.21
C ILE A 169 -12.05 -10.73 12.56
N THR A 170 -13.12 -10.02 12.87
CA THR A 170 -13.33 -8.64 12.44
C THR A 170 -13.51 -7.76 13.67
N LYS A 171 -12.72 -6.71 13.79
CA LYS A 171 -12.84 -5.68 14.83
C LYS A 171 -12.96 -4.30 14.20
N GLU A 172 -13.36 -3.34 15.00
CA GLU A 172 -13.32 -1.94 14.59
C GLU A 172 -11.88 -1.50 14.28
N ALA A 173 -11.71 -0.61 13.33
CA ALA A 173 -10.44 0.08 13.15
C ALA A 173 -10.02 0.78 14.46
N LEU A 174 -8.73 1.06 14.60
CA LEU A 174 -8.15 1.68 15.81
C LEU A 174 -8.32 0.85 17.11
N SER A 175 -8.66 -0.44 16.99
CA SER A 175 -8.77 -1.35 18.15
C SER A 175 -7.42 -1.95 18.55
N ASP A 176 -7.37 -2.56 19.74
CA ASP A 176 -6.21 -3.29 20.30
C ASP A 176 -4.90 -2.53 20.18
N THR A 177 -4.89 -1.31 20.69
CA THR A 177 -3.69 -0.46 20.68
C THR A 177 -2.61 -1.01 21.60
N GLU A 178 -1.35 -0.96 21.13
CA GLU A 178 -0.18 -1.38 21.88
C GLU A 178 0.98 -0.41 21.67
N LEU A 179 1.77 -0.17 22.71
CA LEU A 179 3.00 0.58 22.62
C LEU A 179 4.16 -0.36 22.31
N ILE A 180 4.89 -0.07 21.25
CA ILE A 180 5.96 -0.93 20.73
C ILE A 180 7.25 -0.12 20.58
N GLU A 181 8.34 -0.63 21.12
CA GLU A 181 9.66 0.00 21.01
C GLU A 181 10.35 -0.36 19.68
N PHE A 182 10.96 0.66 19.08
CA PHE A 182 11.82 0.56 17.92
C PHE A 182 13.14 1.25 18.20
N ASP A 183 14.25 0.54 18.05
CA ASP A 183 15.60 0.95 18.51
C ASP A 183 16.02 2.36 18.06
N GLU A 184 15.71 2.75 16.82
CA GLU A 184 16.17 4.01 16.23
C GLU A 184 15.11 5.12 16.24
N ILE A 185 13.88 4.81 16.69
CA ILE A 185 12.72 5.71 16.59
C ILE A 185 12.15 6.02 17.99
N GLY A 186 12.25 5.06 18.92
CA GLY A 186 11.55 5.06 20.20
C GLY A 186 10.18 4.39 20.11
N THR A 187 9.30 4.74 21.04
CA THR A 187 7.97 4.12 21.16
C THR A 187 7.01 4.60 20.09
N LEU A 188 6.37 3.64 19.40
CA LEU A 188 5.23 3.88 18.54
C LEU A 188 3.98 3.17 19.08
N GLU A 189 2.81 3.65 18.69
CA GLU A 189 1.52 3.07 19.03
C GLU A 189 0.97 2.33 17.80
N SER A 190 0.65 1.05 17.97
CA SER A 190 0.03 0.23 16.93
C SER A 190 -1.47 0.06 17.17
N TRP A 191 -2.22 -0.19 16.10
CA TRP A 191 -3.63 -0.63 16.16
C TRP A 191 -3.97 -1.56 15.00
N ASN A 192 -5.05 -2.33 15.15
CA ASN A 192 -5.54 -3.21 14.10
C ASN A 192 -6.00 -2.42 12.87
N SER A 193 -5.47 -2.75 11.72
CA SER A 193 -5.83 -2.22 10.41
C SER A 193 -6.16 -3.34 9.41
N ASP A 194 -6.89 -3.04 8.34
CA ASP A 194 -7.35 -4.02 7.34
C ASP A 194 -6.29 -4.25 6.24
N GLY A 195 -5.05 -4.50 6.64
CA GLY A 195 -3.92 -4.63 5.73
C GLY A 195 -3.65 -6.04 5.22
N LEU A 196 -4.17 -7.11 5.84
CA LEU A 196 -3.96 -8.47 5.37
C LEU A 196 -4.50 -8.73 3.97
N ARG A 197 -5.64 -8.14 3.62
CA ARG A 197 -6.26 -8.14 2.28
C ARG A 197 -6.28 -9.52 1.62
N SER A 198 -5.49 -9.73 0.57
CA SER A 198 -5.41 -11.00 -0.17
C SER A 198 -4.95 -12.18 0.70
N LEU A 199 -4.08 -11.94 1.67
CA LEU A 199 -3.52 -13.00 2.54
C LEU A 199 -4.59 -13.81 3.26
N ILE A 200 -5.70 -13.20 3.66
CA ILE A 200 -6.83 -13.90 4.30
C ILE A 200 -7.33 -15.07 3.42
N LYS A 201 -7.27 -14.89 2.10
CA LYS A 201 -7.77 -15.86 1.12
C LYS A 201 -6.67 -16.77 0.59
N THR A 202 -5.51 -16.19 0.28
CA THR A 202 -4.42 -16.91 -0.37
C THR A 202 -3.57 -17.71 0.60
N MET A 203 -3.51 -17.28 1.88
CA MET A 203 -2.76 -17.91 2.98
C MET A 203 -3.69 -18.48 4.06
N ALA A 204 -4.86 -18.96 3.66
CA ALA A 204 -5.89 -19.49 4.57
C ALA A 204 -5.44 -20.70 5.42
N HIS A 205 -4.33 -21.32 5.06
CA HIS A 205 -3.71 -22.42 5.83
C HIS A 205 -2.92 -21.92 7.05
N VAL A 206 -2.58 -20.63 7.13
CA VAL A 206 -1.83 -20.04 8.25
C VAL A 206 -2.80 -19.67 9.38
N PRO A 207 -2.64 -20.24 10.58
CA PRO A 207 -3.63 -20.12 11.64
C PRO A 207 -3.68 -18.74 12.32
N ASN A 208 -2.59 -17.98 12.29
CA ASN A 208 -2.55 -16.65 12.93
C ASN A 208 -1.89 -15.64 12.01
N MET A 209 -2.65 -14.61 11.60
CA MET A 209 -2.16 -13.53 10.77
C MET A 209 -2.76 -12.20 11.21
N ILE A 210 -1.93 -11.18 11.38
CA ILE A 210 -2.39 -9.83 11.72
C ILE A 210 -1.52 -8.78 11.05
N GLU A 211 -2.15 -7.66 10.66
CA GLU A 211 -1.44 -6.44 10.27
C GLU A 211 -1.93 -5.27 11.13
N LYS A 212 -0.99 -4.45 11.57
CA LYS A 212 -1.23 -3.28 12.39
C LYS A 212 -0.53 -2.06 11.81
N THR A 213 -1.21 -0.93 11.84
CA THR A 213 -0.63 0.37 11.48
C THR A 213 0.04 1.01 12.71
N LEU A 214 1.10 1.76 12.46
CA LEU A 214 1.89 2.46 13.48
C LEU A 214 1.73 3.98 13.39
N ARG A 215 1.61 4.65 14.53
CA ARG A 215 1.65 6.11 14.66
C ARG A 215 2.46 6.49 15.92
N TYR A 216 2.67 7.78 16.11
CA TYR A 216 3.18 8.28 17.39
C TYR A 216 2.14 8.10 18.49
N PRO A 217 2.56 7.81 19.76
CA PRO A 217 1.65 7.59 20.87
C PRO A 217 0.71 8.78 21.11
N GLY A 218 -0.58 8.49 21.31
CA GLY A 218 -1.63 9.48 21.57
C GLY A 218 -2.39 9.93 20.31
N CYS A 219 -1.86 9.72 19.10
CA CYS A 219 -2.57 10.03 17.86
C CYS A 219 -3.89 9.25 17.76
N VAL A 220 -3.88 7.98 18.12
CA VAL A 220 -5.02 7.07 17.99
C VAL A 220 -6.22 7.54 18.82
N GLU A 221 -6.00 8.09 20.00
CA GLU A 221 -7.10 8.57 20.86
C GLU A 221 -7.84 9.75 20.23
N TYR A 222 -7.15 10.69 19.59
CA TYR A 222 -7.81 11.79 18.85
C TYR A 222 -8.63 11.26 17.68
N LEU A 223 -8.12 10.26 16.97
CA LEU A 223 -8.81 9.64 15.83
C LEU A 223 -10.05 8.86 16.28
N LYS A 224 -9.99 8.16 17.42
CA LYS A 224 -11.15 7.50 18.04
C LYS A 224 -12.23 8.50 18.42
N VAL A 225 -11.86 9.65 19.01
CA VAL A 225 -12.80 10.71 19.34
C VAL A 225 -13.50 11.25 18.09
N LEU A 226 -12.74 11.56 17.04
CA LEU A 226 -13.32 12.03 15.78
C LEU A 226 -14.27 11.00 15.16
N ARG A 227 -13.87 9.72 15.13
CA ARG A 227 -14.72 8.63 14.61
C ARG A 227 -15.99 8.47 15.45
N ALA A 228 -15.88 8.36 16.79
CA ALA A 228 -17.01 8.16 17.68
C ALA A 228 -17.99 9.35 17.67
N SER A 229 -17.49 10.55 17.39
CA SER A 229 -18.32 11.76 17.24
C SER A 229 -18.94 11.91 15.85
N GLY A 230 -18.72 10.96 14.93
CA GLY A 230 -19.30 10.95 13.59
C GLY A 230 -18.60 11.82 12.56
N PHE A 231 -17.43 12.40 12.85
CA PHE A 231 -16.71 13.26 11.91
C PHE A 231 -16.23 12.50 10.64
N PHE A 232 -16.08 11.19 10.71
CA PHE A 232 -15.70 10.35 9.56
C PHE A 232 -16.91 9.66 8.89
N SER A 233 -18.16 10.01 9.28
CA SER A 233 -19.35 9.41 8.66
C SER A 233 -19.55 9.87 7.22
N TYR A 234 -19.94 8.91 6.37
CA TYR A 234 -20.42 9.16 5.01
C TYR A 234 -21.93 9.42 4.95
N ASP A 235 -22.65 9.18 6.06
CA ASP A 235 -24.10 9.46 6.12
C ASP A 235 -24.31 10.97 6.19
N GLU A 236 -25.23 11.47 5.39
CA GLU A 236 -25.55 12.89 5.32
C GLU A 236 -26.26 13.37 6.58
N VAL A 237 -25.90 14.55 7.07
CA VAL A 237 -26.55 15.25 8.16
C VAL A 237 -27.02 16.62 7.71
N GLU A 238 -28.14 17.07 8.21
CA GLU A 238 -28.66 18.41 7.91
C GLU A 238 -28.00 19.47 8.81
N VAL A 239 -27.43 20.49 8.21
CA VAL A 239 -26.89 21.66 8.89
C VAL A 239 -27.45 22.92 8.26
N ASN A 240 -28.30 23.64 8.99
CA ASN A 240 -28.92 24.88 8.55
C ASN A 240 -29.64 24.74 7.17
N GLY A 241 -30.37 23.63 6.97
CA GLY A 241 -31.09 23.37 5.72
C GLY A 241 -30.24 22.83 4.56
N THR A 242 -28.96 22.54 4.79
CA THR A 242 -28.06 21.95 3.78
C THR A 242 -27.63 20.55 4.23
N MET A 243 -27.78 19.56 3.35
CA MET A 243 -27.27 18.21 3.58
C MET A 243 -25.78 18.18 3.31
N ILE A 244 -25.00 17.73 4.29
CA ILE A 244 -23.54 17.58 4.19
C ILE A 244 -23.11 16.20 4.68
N ARG A 245 -22.07 15.62 4.10
CA ARG A 245 -21.41 14.46 4.65
C ARG A 245 -20.32 14.91 5.62
N PRO A 246 -20.35 14.49 6.88
CA PRO A 246 -19.35 14.89 7.87
C PRO A 246 -17.90 14.61 7.43
N VAL A 247 -17.65 13.48 6.75
CA VAL A 247 -16.31 13.15 6.24
C VAL A 247 -15.78 14.19 5.27
N ASP A 248 -16.61 14.79 4.42
CA ASP A 248 -16.15 15.80 3.45
C ASP A 248 -15.71 17.09 4.16
N MET A 249 -16.47 17.51 5.17
CA MET A 249 -16.10 18.65 6.02
C MET A 249 -14.81 18.38 6.79
N THR A 250 -14.72 17.19 7.38
CA THR A 250 -13.54 16.76 8.15
C THR A 250 -12.30 16.71 7.25
N ALA A 251 -12.41 16.13 6.06
CA ALA A 251 -11.34 16.10 5.06
C ALA A 251 -10.88 17.53 4.69
N LYS A 252 -11.83 18.43 4.46
CA LYS A 252 -11.53 19.84 4.14
C LYS A 252 -10.74 20.54 5.24
N LEU A 253 -10.95 20.18 6.50
CA LEU A 253 -10.26 20.76 7.66
C LEU A 253 -8.92 20.09 7.95
N LEU A 254 -8.85 18.75 7.82
CA LEU A 254 -7.66 17.97 8.20
C LEU A 254 -6.59 17.92 7.11
N PHE A 255 -6.96 17.79 5.84
CA PHE A 255 -5.98 17.62 4.77
C PHE A 255 -4.94 18.75 4.70
N PRO A 256 -5.29 20.04 4.82
CA PRO A 256 -4.29 21.10 4.85
C PRO A 256 -3.34 21.02 6.06
N LYS A 257 -3.77 20.37 7.17
CA LYS A 257 -2.94 20.18 8.37
C LYS A 257 -2.05 18.94 8.25
N TRP A 258 -2.49 17.94 7.49
CA TRP A 258 -1.75 16.72 7.25
C TRP A 258 -0.87 16.80 5.99
N GLU A 259 -1.02 17.83 5.18
CA GLU A 259 -0.21 18.01 3.98
C GLU A 259 1.27 18.16 4.33
N MET A 260 2.11 17.32 3.74
CA MET A 260 3.56 17.48 3.79
C MET A 260 3.98 18.70 2.98
N LYS A 261 4.68 19.62 3.62
CA LYS A 261 5.19 20.83 2.98
C LYS A 261 6.55 20.56 2.33
N LYS A 262 6.94 21.43 1.41
CA LYS A 262 8.27 21.35 0.81
C LYS A 262 9.35 21.43 1.90
N GLY A 263 10.19 20.40 1.99
CA GLY A 263 11.25 20.29 3.00
C GLY A 263 10.88 19.44 4.22
N ASP A 264 9.61 19.08 4.38
CA ASP A 264 9.22 18.09 5.39
C ASP A 264 9.80 16.72 5.03
N LYS A 265 10.21 16.00 6.06
CA LYS A 265 10.80 14.68 5.94
C LYS A 265 9.97 13.65 6.67
N ASP A 266 9.92 12.47 6.11
CA ASP A 266 9.27 11.29 6.68
C ASP A 266 10.24 10.14 6.86
N PHE A 267 9.75 9.12 7.54
CA PHE A 267 10.34 7.79 7.52
C PHE A 267 9.24 6.74 7.39
N THR A 268 9.60 5.60 6.83
CA THR A 268 8.79 4.39 6.82
C THR A 268 9.44 3.35 7.71
N VAL A 269 8.67 2.86 8.67
CA VAL A 269 9.06 1.77 9.56
C VAL A 269 8.18 0.57 9.30
N MET A 270 8.81 -0.62 9.23
CA MET A 270 8.08 -1.88 9.10
C MET A 270 8.79 -2.96 9.88
N ARG A 271 8.02 -3.78 10.59
CA ARG A 271 8.49 -5.00 11.24
C ARG A 271 7.59 -6.15 10.86
N ILE A 272 8.16 -7.17 10.23
CA ILE A 272 7.44 -8.40 9.90
C ILE A 272 8.00 -9.51 10.77
N ILE A 273 7.15 -10.26 11.44
CA ILE A 273 7.51 -11.41 12.24
C ILE A 273 6.78 -12.62 11.70
N MET A 274 7.53 -13.66 11.37
CA MET A 274 6.99 -14.96 10.97
C MET A 274 7.55 -16.04 11.90
N LYS A 275 6.67 -16.91 12.38
CA LYS A 275 7.04 -18.07 13.20
C LYS A 275 6.50 -19.33 12.56
N GLY A 276 7.16 -20.45 12.81
CA GLY A 276 6.74 -21.76 12.31
C GLY A 276 7.85 -22.77 12.30
N LYS A 277 7.80 -23.72 11.37
CA LYS A 277 8.78 -24.81 11.28
C LYS A 277 9.46 -24.84 9.92
N GLU A 278 10.78 -24.89 9.93
CA GLU A 278 11.61 -25.10 8.75
C GLU A 278 12.38 -26.42 8.95
N ASN A 279 12.21 -27.38 8.03
CA ASN A 279 12.79 -28.73 8.17
C ASN A 279 12.49 -29.40 9.53
N GLY A 280 11.26 -29.21 10.04
CA GLY A 280 10.78 -29.77 11.30
C GLY A 280 11.30 -29.09 12.58
N LYS A 281 12.07 -28.01 12.47
CA LYS A 281 12.58 -27.24 13.62
C LYS A 281 11.87 -25.90 13.71
N GLU A 282 11.55 -25.50 14.95
CA GLU A 282 10.99 -24.17 15.21
C GLU A 282 11.97 -23.09 14.72
N VAL A 283 11.42 -22.09 14.04
CA VAL A 283 12.17 -20.97 13.50
C VAL A 283 11.33 -19.69 13.56
N SER A 284 11.98 -18.56 13.76
CA SER A 284 11.37 -17.25 13.61
C SER A 284 12.22 -16.37 12.72
N TYR A 285 11.57 -15.71 11.77
CA TYR A 285 12.18 -14.66 10.94
C TYR A 285 11.58 -13.31 11.31
N GLN A 286 12.45 -12.32 11.49
CA GLN A 286 12.04 -10.93 11.69
C GLN A 286 12.70 -10.06 10.64
N TYR A 287 11.92 -9.35 9.84
CA TYR A 287 12.36 -8.35 8.90
C TYR A 287 12.09 -6.96 9.48
N ASN A 288 13.09 -6.09 9.47
CA ASN A 288 12.96 -4.72 9.93
C ASN A 288 13.36 -3.77 8.80
N LEU A 289 12.47 -2.84 8.48
CA LEU A 289 12.72 -1.71 7.61
C LEU A 289 12.70 -0.43 8.46
N LEU A 290 13.68 0.41 8.25
CA LEU A 290 13.62 1.83 8.56
C LEU A 290 14.24 2.56 7.37
N ASP A 291 13.37 3.11 6.54
CA ASP A 291 13.76 3.99 5.44
C ASP A 291 13.42 5.42 5.80
N ARG A 292 14.24 6.37 5.37
CA ARG A 292 14.07 7.80 5.64
C ARG A 292 13.97 8.58 4.33
N PHE A 293 13.43 9.79 4.42
CA PHE A 293 13.52 10.77 3.35
C PHE A 293 14.94 10.85 2.78
N ASP A 294 15.09 10.75 1.48
CA ASP A 294 16.39 10.80 0.79
C ASP A 294 16.26 11.40 -0.62
N ASN A 295 17.23 12.19 -1.03
CA ASN A 295 17.32 12.79 -2.36
C ASN A 295 15.98 13.44 -2.82
N ASP A 296 15.44 14.36 -2.02
CA ASP A 296 14.17 15.06 -2.25
C ASP A 296 12.95 14.15 -2.46
N THR A 297 13.03 12.91 -1.98
CA THR A 297 11.95 11.93 -2.10
C THR A 297 11.55 11.42 -0.71
N ILE A 298 10.26 11.48 -0.41
CA ILE A 298 9.71 10.96 0.84
C ILE A 298 9.85 9.44 0.90
N SER A 299 10.10 8.92 2.09
CA SER A 299 10.34 7.51 2.34
C SER A 299 9.16 6.64 1.89
N MET A 300 7.92 7.03 2.18
CA MET A 300 6.75 6.27 1.73
C MET A 300 6.70 6.12 0.20
N ALA A 301 7.05 7.17 -0.55
CA ALA A 301 7.10 7.09 -2.01
C ALA A 301 8.25 6.20 -2.51
N ARG A 302 9.38 6.14 -1.78
CA ARG A 302 10.51 5.24 -2.08
C ARG A 302 10.13 3.79 -1.85
N THR A 303 9.69 3.46 -0.64
CA THR A 303 9.38 2.07 -0.24
C THR A 303 8.22 1.48 -1.04
N THR A 304 7.14 2.23 -1.23
CA THR A 304 6.00 1.82 -2.07
C THR A 304 6.38 1.81 -3.55
N GLY A 305 6.96 2.90 -4.04
CA GLY A 305 7.24 3.08 -5.46
C GLY A 305 8.28 2.10 -5.99
N PHE A 306 9.37 1.86 -5.26
CA PHE A 306 10.41 0.94 -5.72
C PHE A 306 9.98 -0.53 -5.65
N THR A 307 9.11 -0.91 -4.72
CA THR A 307 8.48 -2.24 -4.74
C THR A 307 7.64 -2.41 -6.01
N CYS A 308 6.81 -1.43 -6.34
CA CYS A 308 6.01 -1.44 -7.54
C CYS A 308 6.86 -1.48 -8.82
N THR A 309 7.92 -0.67 -8.91
CA THR A 309 8.77 -0.64 -10.10
C THR A 309 9.62 -1.90 -10.26
N ALA A 310 10.03 -2.55 -9.18
CA ALA A 310 10.66 -3.87 -9.22
C ALA A 310 9.74 -4.90 -9.89
N VAL A 311 8.48 -4.95 -9.45
CA VAL A 311 7.48 -5.88 -10.01
C VAL A 311 7.09 -5.50 -11.45
N ALA A 312 6.99 -4.20 -11.75
CA ALA A 312 6.76 -3.73 -13.12
C ALA A 312 7.86 -4.20 -14.08
N ASN A 313 9.13 -4.19 -13.65
CA ASN A 313 10.24 -4.76 -14.42
C ASN A 313 10.09 -6.27 -14.65
N LEU A 314 9.70 -7.04 -13.63
CA LEU A 314 9.45 -8.49 -13.81
C LEU A 314 8.36 -8.75 -14.86
N VAL A 315 7.28 -7.98 -14.84
CA VAL A 315 6.17 -8.15 -15.80
C VAL A 315 6.54 -7.71 -17.19
N VAL A 316 7.16 -6.53 -17.36
CA VAL A 316 7.48 -6.00 -18.70
C VAL A 316 8.60 -6.81 -19.39
N ASN A 317 9.51 -7.40 -18.62
CA ASN A 317 10.59 -8.24 -19.14
C ASN A 317 10.16 -9.69 -19.38
N GLY A 318 8.91 -10.07 -19.07
CA GLY A 318 8.43 -11.45 -19.21
C GLY A 318 9.02 -12.42 -18.18
N GLU A 319 9.54 -11.91 -17.06
CA GLU A 319 10.04 -12.72 -15.94
C GLU A 319 8.92 -13.15 -15.01
N TYR A 320 7.76 -12.46 -15.04
CA TYR A 320 6.54 -12.83 -14.36
C TYR A 320 5.36 -12.78 -15.34
N GLU A 321 4.83 -13.96 -15.68
CA GLU A 321 3.80 -14.13 -16.73
C GLU A 321 2.51 -14.80 -16.22
N ARG A 322 2.27 -14.78 -14.91
CA ARG A 322 1.07 -15.40 -14.32
C ARG A 322 -0.18 -14.64 -14.72
N VAL A 323 -0.93 -15.16 -15.69
CA VAL A 323 -2.19 -14.59 -16.15
C VAL A 323 -3.26 -14.68 -15.08
N GLY A 324 -4.03 -13.58 -14.90
CA GLY A 324 -5.06 -13.41 -13.89
C GLY A 324 -4.67 -12.36 -12.85
N ILE A 325 -5.47 -12.26 -11.79
CA ILE A 325 -5.15 -11.41 -10.63
C ILE A 325 -4.01 -12.04 -9.85
N SER A 326 -2.99 -11.25 -9.60
CA SER A 326 -1.78 -11.65 -8.87
C SER A 326 -1.55 -10.76 -7.67
N PRO A 327 -1.95 -11.19 -6.47
CA PRO A 327 -1.54 -10.52 -5.25
C PRO A 327 -0.03 -10.72 -5.02
N PRO A 328 0.64 -9.81 -4.27
CA PRO A 328 2.11 -9.79 -4.17
C PRO A 328 2.72 -11.04 -3.55
N GLU A 329 2.02 -11.78 -2.71
CA GLU A 329 2.49 -13.06 -2.15
C GLU A 329 2.78 -14.12 -3.22
N TYR A 330 2.16 -14.04 -4.41
CA TYR A 330 2.47 -14.93 -5.52
C TYR A 330 3.83 -14.63 -6.18
N LEU A 331 4.41 -13.47 -5.86
CA LEU A 331 5.74 -13.07 -6.29
C LEU A 331 6.85 -13.53 -5.33
N GLY A 332 6.53 -14.35 -4.31
CA GLY A 332 7.50 -14.86 -3.34
C GLY A 332 8.72 -15.55 -3.95
N GLY A 333 8.56 -16.22 -5.12
CA GLY A 333 9.67 -16.78 -5.88
C GLY A 333 10.66 -15.74 -6.44
N HIS A 334 10.24 -14.49 -6.58
CA HIS A 334 11.06 -13.36 -7.06
C HIS A 334 11.56 -12.46 -5.94
N PHE A 335 11.43 -12.89 -4.68
CA PHE A 335 11.81 -12.08 -3.50
C PHE A 335 13.23 -11.54 -3.58
N GLU A 336 14.22 -12.37 -3.94
CA GLU A 336 15.62 -11.91 -4.01
C GLU A 336 15.82 -10.83 -5.09
N PHE A 337 15.14 -10.93 -6.22
CA PHE A 337 15.17 -9.87 -7.24
C PHE A 337 14.60 -8.56 -6.67
N VAL A 338 13.40 -8.61 -6.08
CA VAL A 338 12.75 -7.42 -5.53
C VAL A 338 13.58 -6.81 -4.39
N LYS A 339 14.12 -7.63 -3.49
CA LYS A 339 14.99 -7.20 -2.40
C LYS A 339 16.25 -6.49 -2.92
N ASN A 340 16.96 -7.10 -3.87
CA ASN A 340 18.17 -6.51 -4.46
C ASN A 340 17.86 -5.19 -5.17
N TYR A 341 16.75 -5.14 -5.91
CA TYR A 341 16.27 -3.93 -6.58
C TYR A 341 16.02 -2.77 -5.58
N LEU A 342 15.44 -3.07 -4.42
CA LEU A 342 15.23 -2.12 -3.34
C LEU A 342 16.57 -1.69 -2.71
N GLU A 343 17.47 -2.63 -2.44
CA GLU A 343 18.78 -2.35 -1.83
C GLU A 343 19.65 -1.44 -2.71
N GLU A 344 19.65 -1.62 -4.03
CA GLU A 344 20.31 -0.74 -5.00
C GLU A 344 19.79 0.71 -4.93
N ARG A 345 18.56 0.90 -4.47
CA ARG A 345 17.90 2.20 -4.28
C ARG A 345 17.96 2.71 -2.85
N GLY A 346 18.74 2.02 -2.01
CA GLY A 346 18.96 2.39 -0.61
C GLY A 346 17.88 1.91 0.37
N VAL A 347 16.83 1.24 -0.09
CA VAL A 347 15.79 0.66 0.77
C VAL A 347 16.22 -0.73 1.23
N LYS A 348 16.49 -0.91 2.53
CA LYS A 348 17.13 -2.11 3.07
C LYS A 348 16.33 -2.75 4.19
N TYR A 349 16.10 -4.04 4.09
CA TYR A 349 15.48 -4.85 5.13
C TYR A 349 16.57 -5.58 5.93
N LYS A 350 16.66 -5.32 7.24
CA LYS A 350 17.52 -6.08 8.16
C LYS A 350 16.77 -7.35 8.57
N VAL A 351 17.41 -8.51 8.43
CA VAL A 351 16.79 -9.82 8.72
C VAL A 351 17.43 -10.43 9.94
N ILE A 352 16.61 -10.92 10.87
CA ILE A 352 17.01 -11.67 12.06
C ILE A 352 16.35 -13.03 11.98
N LYS A 353 17.16 -14.10 12.01
CA LYS A 353 16.68 -15.49 12.12
C LYS A 353 16.98 -16.00 13.51
N LYS A 354 15.99 -16.59 14.18
CA LYS A 354 16.11 -17.21 15.50
C LYS A 354 15.65 -18.66 15.48
#